data_7d156bfe55eb0621fbf098bbe7d11ad4
#
_entry.id   7d156bfe55eb0621fbf098bbe7d11ad4
#
_cell.length_a   1.000
_cell.length_b   1.000
_cell.length_c   1.000
_cell.angle_alpha   90.00
_cell.angle_beta   90.00
_cell.angle_gamma   90.00
#
_symmetry.space_group_name_H-M   'P 1'
#
loop_
_entity.id
_entity.type
_entity.pdbx_description
1 polymer ?
#
loop_
_entity_poly.entity_id
_entity_poly.type
_entity_poly.pdbx_seq_one_letter_code
_entity_poly.pdbx_strand_id
1 'polypeptide(L)'
;MGDPVNTFEIAGHDLKKLGAFYQGAFDWKLGTAQPAYTMIYPKEDLPVAGVLFAARPGAPGHAMFYVQVSDIDEKLAKIETLGGRTVLTRTSVPDGPTIGQFADPEGNVVGLWIPRAR
;
A
#
# COMPACT_ATOMS: atom_id res chain seq x y z
N MET A 1 17.25 -9.45 11.27
CA MET A 1 15.78 -9.52 11.33
C MET A 1 15.20 -8.96 10.05
N GLY A 2 14.11 -9.52 9.60
CA GLY A 2 13.50 -9.10 8.34
C GLY A 2 12.66 -7.82 8.50
N ASP A 3 12.48 -7.13 7.40
CA ASP A 3 11.58 -5.99 7.35
C ASP A 3 10.11 -6.47 7.35
N PRO A 4 9.24 -5.92 8.19
CA PRO A 4 7.87 -6.45 8.32
C PRO A 4 6.93 -5.96 7.22
N VAL A 5 5.95 -6.80 6.89
CA VAL A 5 4.79 -6.38 6.12
C VAL A 5 3.85 -5.66 7.08
N ASN A 6 3.47 -4.42 6.75
CA ASN A 6 2.64 -3.62 7.66
C ASN A 6 1.31 -3.15 7.10
N THR A 7 1.12 -3.20 5.78
CA THR A 7 -0.07 -2.66 5.15
C THR A 7 -0.38 -3.43 3.89
N PHE A 8 -1.67 -3.62 3.60
CA PHE A 8 -2.10 -4.08 2.29
C PHE A 8 -2.87 -2.96 1.58
N GLU A 9 -2.90 -3.01 0.26
CA GLU A 9 -3.59 -2.03 -0.56
C GLU A 9 -4.50 -2.74 -1.54
N ILE A 10 -5.71 -2.23 -1.68
CA ILE A 10 -6.64 -2.65 -2.72
C ILE A 10 -7.01 -1.40 -3.49
N ALA A 11 -6.68 -1.35 -4.77
CA ALA A 11 -6.92 -0.19 -5.62
C ALA A 11 -8.09 -0.44 -6.55
N GLY A 12 -8.90 0.60 -6.75
CA GLY A 12 -10.05 0.54 -7.65
C GLY A 12 -10.51 1.92 -8.04
N HIS A 13 -11.59 1.98 -8.83
CA HIS A 13 -12.08 3.23 -9.39
C HIS A 13 -13.30 3.79 -8.67
N ASP A 14 -13.94 3.00 -7.82
CA ASP A 14 -15.10 3.43 -7.02
C ASP A 14 -14.86 2.96 -5.59
N LEU A 15 -14.25 3.81 -4.79
CA LEU A 15 -13.83 3.44 -3.43
C LEU A 15 -15.03 3.24 -2.51
N LYS A 16 -16.13 3.96 -2.74
CA LYS A 16 -17.35 3.79 -1.94
C LYS A 16 -17.93 2.40 -2.14
N LYS A 17 -18.05 1.99 -3.40
CA LYS A 17 -18.56 0.66 -3.76
C LYS A 17 -17.64 -0.44 -3.25
N LEU A 18 -16.34 -0.24 -3.44
CA LEU A 18 -15.33 -1.20 -3.01
C LEU A 18 -15.33 -1.36 -1.49
N GLY A 19 -15.42 -0.26 -0.76
CA GLY A 19 -15.50 -0.29 0.71
C GLY A 19 -16.74 -1.01 1.20
N ALA A 20 -17.88 -0.75 0.60
CA ALA A 20 -19.12 -1.43 0.97
C ALA A 20 -19.02 -2.94 0.73
N PHE A 21 -18.37 -3.34 -0.35
CA PHE A 21 -18.16 -4.76 -0.64
C PHE A 21 -17.35 -5.45 0.46
N TYR A 22 -16.19 -4.90 0.80
CA TYR A 22 -15.31 -5.53 1.79
C TYR A 22 -15.89 -5.47 3.19
N GLN A 23 -16.56 -4.39 3.53
CA GLN A 23 -17.24 -4.28 4.82
C GLN A 23 -18.35 -5.32 4.93
N GLY A 24 -19.13 -5.53 3.87
CA GLY A 24 -20.19 -6.53 3.87
C GLY A 24 -19.65 -7.95 3.89
N ALA A 25 -18.54 -8.21 3.20
CA ALA A 25 -17.99 -9.56 3.11
C ALA A 25 -17.27 -9.99 4.39
N PHE A 26 -16.54 -9.08 5.06
CA PHE A 26 -15.63 -9.45 6.14
C PHE A 26 -15.82 -8.67 7.43
N ASP A 27 -16.81 -7.81 7.50
CA ASP A 27 -17.03 -6.91 8.65
C ASP A 27 -15.83 -6.01 8.97
N TRP A 28 -15.05 -5.68 7.96
CA TRP A 28 -13.92 -4.78 8.13
C TRP A 28 -14.42 -3.37 8.43
N LYS A 29 -13.73 -2.69 9.35
CA LYS A 29 -14.05 -1.32 9.69
C LYS A 29 -13.36 -0.38 8.72
N LEU A 30 -14.10 0.60 8.20
CA LEU A 30 -13.54 1.63 7.32
C LEU A 30 -13.27 2.90 8.11
N GLY A 31 -12.18 3.58 7.77
CA GLY A 31 -11.89 4.89 8.29
C GLY A 31 -12.67 5.97 7.55
N THR A 32 -12.37 7.23 7.85
CA THR A 32 -12.97 8.37 7.18
C THR A 32 -12.55 8.40 5.71
N ALA A 33 -13.54 8.53 4.82
CA ALA A 33 -13.27 8.58 3.39
C ALA A 33 -12.48 9.85 3.03
N GLN A 34 -11.40 9.67 2.30
CA GLN A 34 -10.60 10.75 1.73
C GLN A 34 -10.76 10.71 0.20
N PRO A 35 -10.46 11.80 -0.51
CA PRO A 35 -10.63 11.79 -1.97
C PRO A 35 -9.86 10.68 -2.69
N ALA A 36 -8.66 10.37 -2.24
CA ALA A 36 -7.80 9.40 -2.92
C ALA A 36 -7.72 8.05 -2.23
N TYR A 37 -8.20 7.93 -0.98
CA TYR A 37 -8.05 6.68 -0.24
C TYR A 37 -9.01 6.60 0.94
N THR A 38 -9.19 5.37 1.44
CA THR A 38 -9.93 5.09 2.68
C THR A 38 -9.17 4.01 3.43
N MET A 39 -8.89 4.24 4.71
CA MET A 39 -8.21 3.23 5.52
C MET A 39 -9.14 2.07 5.84
N ILE A 40 -8.56 0.88 6.00
CA ILE A 40 -9.27 -0.34 6.37
C ILE A 40 -8.65 -0.88 7.65
N TYR A 41 -9.50 -1.26 8.60
CA TYR A 41 -9.06 -1.87 9.86
C TYR A 41 -9.74 -3.24 9.98
N PRO A 42 -9.03 -4.32 9.56
CA PRO A 42 -9.63 -5.66 9.61
C PRO A 42 -9.98 -6.09 11.03
N LYS A 43 -9.12 -5.73 11.99
CA LYS A 43 -9.36 -6.01 13.39
C LYS A 43 -8.50 -5.07 14.24
N GLU A 44 -9.10 -4.49 15.29
CA GLU A 44 -8.46 -3.41 16.05
C GLU A 44 -7.14 -3.77 16.72
N ASP A 45 -7.00 -5.01 17.16
CA ASP A 45 -5.82 -5.45 17.89
C ASP A 45 -4.76 -6.12 17.02
N LEU A 46 -4.93 -6.14 15.70
CA LEU A 46 -3.94 -6.69 14.80
C LEU A 46 -3.08 -5.58 14.21
N PRO A 47 -1.77 -5.85 13.99
CA PRO A 47 -0.86 -4.80 13.52
C PRO A 47 -0.99 -4.47 12.03
N VAL A 48 -1.77 -5.23 11.28
CA VAL A 48 -1.93 -5.00 9.83
C VAL A 48 -3.15 -4.15 9.58
N ALA A 49 -2.95 -3.01 8.94
CA ALA A 49 -4.02 -2.17 8.43
C ALA A 49 -4.05 -2.29 6.91
N GLY A 50 -5.12 -1.79 6.30
CA GLY A 50 -5.22 -1.76 4.85
C GLY A 50 -5.62 -0.39 4.37
N VAL A 51 -5.55 -0.20 3.05
CA VAL A 51 -5.99 1.02 2.41
C VAL A 51 -6.70 0.68 1.11
N LEU A 52 -7.87 1.30 0.89
CA LEU A 52 -8.52 1.35 -0.41
C LEU A 52 -7.95 2.58 -1.11
N PHE A 53 -7.36 2.39 -2.27
CA PHE A 53 -6.69 3.47 -2.98
C PHE A 53 -7.29 3.68 -4.35
N ALA A 54 -7.40 4.95 -4.77
CA ALA A 54 -7.90 5.26 -6.10
C ALA A 54 -6.87 4.88 -7.15
N ALA A 55 -7.26 3.96 -8.04
CA ALA A 55 -6.41 3.57 -9.15
C ALA A 55 -6.30 4.72 -10.15
N ARG A 56 -5.17 4.80 -10.85
CA ARG A 56 -5.00 5.80 -11.90
C ARG A 56 -6.03 5.56 -13.02
N PRO A 57 -6.53 6.64 -13.64
CA PRO A 57 -7.47 6.50 -14.78
C PRO A 57 -6.89 5.58 -15.83
N GLY A 58 -7.70 4.61 -16.28
CA GLY A 58 -7.28 3.64 -17.29
C GLY A 58 -6.47 2.46 -16.76
N ALA A 59 -5.99 2.50 -15.54
CA ALA A 59 -5.25 1.38 -14.95
C ALA A 59 -6.23 0.37 -14.36
N PRO A 60 -5.90 -0.93 -14.38
CA PRO A 60 -6.73 -1.93 -13.71
C PRO A 60 -6.61 -1.79 -12.19
N GLY A 61 -7.61 -2.28 -11.47
CA GLY A 61 -7.49 -2.43 -10.03
C GLY A 61 -6.43 -3.47 -9.68
N HIS A 62 -5.97 -3.45 -8.44
CA HIS A 62 -4.96 -4.40 -7.97
C HIS A 62 -5.04 -4.56 -6.46
N ALA A 63 -4.41 -5.62 -5.97
CA ALA A 63 -4.15 -5.80 -4.54
C ALA A 63 -2.66 -6.02 -4.35
N MET A 64 -2.09 -5.41 -3.34
CA MET A 64 -0.65 -5.53 -3.05
C MET A 64 -0.40 -5.30 -1.57
N PHE A 65 0.81 -5.58 -1.11
CA PHE A 65 1.22 -5.31 0.26
C PHE A 65 2.42 -4.38 0.28
N TYR A 66 2.65 -3.78 1.45
CA TYR A 66 3.80 -2.89 1.69
C TYR A 66 4.68 -3.48 2.77
N VAL A 67 5.98 -3.32 2.57
CA VAL A 67 7.02 -3.71 3.53
C VAL A 67 7.56 -2.45 4.19
N GLN A 68 7.58 -2.42 5.51
CA GLN A 68 8.11 -1.28 6.24
C GLN A 68 9.63 -1.32 6.22
N VAL A 69 10.24 -0.20 5.82
CA VAL A 69 11.70 -0.07 5.74
C VAL A 69 12.12 1.24 6.37
N SER A 70 13.40 1.39 6.66
CA SER A 70 13.94 2.62 7.22
C SER A 70 14.38 3.62 6.16
N ASP A 71 14.72 3.17 4.96
CA ASP A 71 15.25 4.02 3.89
C ASP A 71 14.79 3.44 2.55
N ILE A 72 13.90 4.15 1.87
CA ILE A 72 13.32 3.68 0.61
C ILE A 72 14.32 3.74 -0.52
N ASP A 73 15.10 4.84 -0.63
CA ASP A 73 16.06 4.99 -1.71
C ASP A 73 17.12 3.88 -1.66
N GLU A 74 17.65 3.61 -0.48
CA GLU A 74 18.63 2.55 -0.27
C GLU A 74 18.03 1.18 -0.59
N LYS A 75 16.80 0.93 -0.16
CA LYS A 75 16.15 -0.34 -0.42
C LYS A 75 15.88 -0.56 -1.90
N LEU A 76 15.43 0.47 -2.61
CA LEU A 76 15.21 0.37 -4.06
C LEU A 76 16.52 0.08 -4.79
N ALA A 77 17.62 0.72 -4.39
CA ALA A 77 18.92 0.45 -4.99
C ALA A 77 19.32 -1.01 -4.79
N LYS A 78 19.15 -1.53 -3.59
CA LYS A 78 19.45 -2.93 -3.27
C LYS A 78 18.58 -3.89 -4.09
N ILE A 79 17.28 -3.58 -4.20
CA ILE A 79 16.34 -4.39 -4.97
C ILE A 79 16.78 -4.48 -6.42
N GLU A 80 17.24 -3.38 -7.00
CA GLU A 80 17.71 -3.40 -8.39
C GLU A 80 18.94 -4.28 -8.57
N THR A 81 19.83 -4.31 -7.60
CA THR A 81 20.99 -5.22 -7.66
C THR A 81 20.58 -6.68 -7.57
N LEU A 82 19.41 -6.98 -7.02
CA LEU A 82 18.92 -8.34 -6.83
C LEU A 82 18.00 -8.80 -7.97
N GLY A 83 17.83 -8.00 -9.02
CA GLY A 83 17.04 -8.38 -10.18
C GLY A 83 15.65 -7.80 -10.24
N GLY A 84 15.27 -6.98 -9.27
CA GLY A 84 14.01 -6.24 -9.32
C GLY A 84 14.17 -4.92 -10.05
N ARG A 85 13.09 -4.16 -10.16
CA ARG A 85 13.14 -2.82 -10.75
C ARG A 85 12.22 -1.86 -10.00
N THR A 86 12.61 -0.61 -9.98
CA THR A 86 11.82 0.44 -9.37
C THR A 86 10.58 0.73 -10.23
N VAL A 87 9.42 0.75 -9.60
CA VAL A 87 8.15 1.12 -10.24
C VAL A 87 7.74 2.53 -9.84
N LEU A 88 7.91 2.85 -8.55
CA LEU A 88 7.63 4.18 -8.02
C LEU A 88 8.79 4.58 -7.11
N THR A 89 9.43 5.71 -7.41
CA THR A 89 10.47 6.24 -6.55
C THR A 89 9.87 6.82 -5.27
N ARG A 90 10.71 7.13 -4.29
CA ARG A 90 10.25 7.64 -3.00
C ARG A 90 9.27 8.81 -3.18
N THR A 91 8.08 8.64 -2.60
CA THR A 91 6.97 9.59 -2.75
C THR A 91 6.33 9.84 -1.39
N SER A 92 6.20 11.10 -0.99
CA SER A 92 5.48 11.46 0.22
C SER A 92 4.00 11.56 -0.08
N VAL A 93 3.18 10.81 0.68
CA VAL A 93 1.73 10.92 0.56
C VAL A 93 1.27 12.05 1.50
N PRO A 94 0.51 13.05 1.01
CA PRO A 94 0.05 14.12 1.88
C PRO A 94 -0.69 13.58 3.10
N ASP A 95 -0.25 14.00 4.28
CA ASP A 95 -0.79 13.55 5.57
C ASP A 95 -0.71 12.04 5.79
N GLY A 96 0.17 11.38 5.08
CA GLY A 96 0.33 9.94 5.13
C GLY A 96 1.79 9.51 5.15
N PRO A 97 2.05 8.26 4.79
CA PRO A 97 3.40 7.70 4.81
C PRO A 97 4.24 8.21 3.65
N THR A 98 5.51 7.85 3.67
CA THR A 98 6.38 7.92 2.49
C THR A 98 6.42 6.53 1.89
N ILE A 99 6.24 6.43 0.59
CA ILE A 99 6.14 5.13 -0.09
C ILE A 99 7.09 5.04 -1.29
N GLY A 100 7.31 3.83 -1.73
CA GLY A 100 7.94 3.48 -2.99
C GLY A 100 7.34 2.18 -3.47
N GLN A 101 7.61 1.78 -4.69
CA GLN A 101 7.14 0.51 -5.24
C GLN A 101 8.19 -0.08 -6.14
N PHE A 102 8.24 -1.40 -6.16
CA PHE A 102 9.16 -2.14 -7.03
C PHE A 102 8.45 -3.35 -7.62
N ALA A 103 8.99 -3.86 -8.71
CA ALA A 103 8.59 -5.15 -9.26
C ALA A 103 9.68 -6.16 -8.93
N ASP A 104 9.28 -7.35 -8.48
CA ASP A 104 10.22 -8.44 -8.23
C ASP A 104 10.65 -9.06 -9.58
N PRO A 105 11.57 -10.04 -9.58
CA PRO A 105 12.03 -10.65 -10.84
C PRO A 105 10.94 -11.30 -11.68
N GLU A 106 9.80 -11.64 -11.10
CA GLU A 106 8.65 -12.21 -11.81
C GLU A 106 7.61 -11.17 -12.20
N GLY A 107 7.85 -9.88 -11.87
CA GLY A 107 6.95 -8.80 -12.22
C GLY A 107 5.88 -8.48 -11.18
N ASN A 108 5.91 -9.09 -10.00
CA ASN A 108 4.96 -8.77 -8.94
C ASN A 108 5.31 -7.41 -8.33
N VAL A 109 4.32 -6.53 -8.22
CA VAL A 109 4.52 -5.21 -7.64
C VAL A 109 4.26 -5.25 -6.15
N VAL A 110 5.25 -4.75 -5.39
CA VAL A 110 5.22 -4.70 -3.93
C VAL A 110 5.62 -3.29 -3.50
N GLY A 111 5.03 -2.80 -2.41
CA GLY A 111 5.32 -1.47 -1.91
C GLY A 111 6.33 -1.44 -0.79
N LEU A 112 6.95 -0.29 -0.64
CA LEU A 112 7.82 0.05 0.49
C LEU A 112 7.15 1.18 1.26
N TRP A 113 7.33 1.20 2.57
CA TRP A 113 6.56 2.07 3.46
C TRP A 113 7.41 2.59 4.61
N ILE A 114 7.40 3.91 4.78
CA ILE A 114 7.91 4.53 6.00
C ILE A 114 6.71 5.21 6.66
N PRO A 115 6.39 4.88 7.92
CA PRO A 115 5.26 5.50 8.60
C PRO A 115 5.39 7.01 8.68
N ARG A 116 4.24 7.69 8.71
CA ARG A 116 4.22 9.15 8.89
C ARG A 116 4.93 9.52 10.19
N ALA A 117 5.79 10.52 10.11
CA ALA A 117 6.44 11.07 11.29
C ALA A 117 5.42 11.75 12.21
N ARG A 118 5.62 11.67 13.50
CA ARG A 118 4.76 12.30 14.51
C ARG A 118 5.28 13.68 14.89
#